data_20f17bac83c9edbdb3035a961e5b93b4
#
_entry.id   20f17bac83c9edbdb3035a961e5b93b4
#
_cell.length_a   1.000
_cell.length_b   1.000
_cell.length_c   1.000
_cell.angle_alpha   90.00
_cell.angle_beta   90.00
_cell.angle_gamma   90.00
#
_symmetry.space_group_name_H-M   'P 1'
#
loop_
_entity.id
_entity.type
_entity.pdbx_description
1 polymer ?
#
loop_
_entity_poly.entity_id
_entity_poly.type
_entity_poly.pdbx_seq_one_letter_code
_entity_poly.pdbx_strand_id
1 'polypeptide(L)'
;YDVRELYIHLISGGIDGDSLSNMRTVIKIEKDMVDLRSFDWRREQHITFEIHNIGDNNLVVYDNKTSCGCTSVEYSKEPVQPGKSLAVKVTYKADHPEHFNKTIILYCNASASPLELKITGNAE
;
A
#
# COMPACT_ATOMS: atom_id res chain seq x y z
N TYR A 1 19.28 6.60 6.24
CA TYR A 1 19.39 5.89 4.96
C TYR A 1 18.03 5.35 4.55
N ASP A 2 17.91 4.92 3.29
CA ASP A 2 16.63 4.52 2.74
C ASP A 2 16.33 3.05 3.06
N VAL A 3 15.18 2.80 3.70
CA VAL A 3 14.72 1.44 4.04
C VAL A 3 14.54 0.59 2.78
N ARG A 4 14.11 1.21 1.70
CA ARG A 4 13.95 0.55 0.40
C ARG A 4 15.28 0.02 -0.12
N GLU A 5 16.34 0.80 -0.01
CA GLU A 5 17.69 0.36 -0.42
C GLU A 5 18.17 -0.79 0.43
N LEU A 6 17.89 -0.76 1.73
CA LEU A 6 18.22 -1.87 2.60
C LEU A 6 17.55 -3.16 2.14
N TYR A 7 16.28 -3.10 1.82
CA TYR A 7 15.54 -4.27 1.35
C TYR A 7 16.12 -4.82 0.05
N ILE A 8 16.40 -3.94 -0.92
CA ILE A 8 16.98 -4.34 -2.20
C ILE A 8 18.38 -4.93 -2.00
N HIS A 9 19.16 -4.34 -1.13
CA HIS A 9 20.50 -4.85 -0.81
C HIS A 9 20.44 -6.25 -0.22
N LEU A 10 19.50 -6.52 0.68
CA LEU A 10 19.30 -7.84 1.27
C LEU A 10 18.95 -8.89 0.21
N ILE A 11 18.13 -8.52 -0.78
CA ILE A 11 17.72 -9.42 -1.85
C ILE A 11 18.90 -9.68 -2.81
N SER A 12 19.62 -8.63 -3.21
CA SER A 12 20.67 -8.72 -4.21
C SER A 12 22.05 -9.04 -3.65
N GLY A 13 22.22 -8.98 -2.35
CA GLY A 13 23.50 -9.22 -1.68
C GLY A 13 23.86 -10.69 -1.47
N GLY A 14 23.14 -11.62 -2.07
CA GLY A 14 23.43 -13.03 -1.96
C GLY A 14 22.89 -13.70 -0.70
N ILE A 15 21.90 -13.11 -0.08
CA ILE A 15 21.25 -13.69 1.08
C ILE A 15 20.43 -14.90 0.64
N ASP A 16 20.54 -16.00 1.37
CA ASP A 16 19.82 -17.21 1.05
C ASP A 16 18.31 -17.07 1.33
N GLY A 17 17.53 -18.05 0.87
CA GLY A 17 16.09 -18.02 1.02
C GLY A 17 15.63 -18.06 2.48
N ASP A 18 16.38 -18.69 3.35
CA ASP A 18 16.05 -18.78 4.78
C ASP A 18 16.18 -17.40 5.45
N SER A 19 17.26 -16.67 5.15
CA SER A 19 17.44 -15.32 5.67
C SER A 19 16.33 -14.39 5.19
N LEU A 20 15.96 -14.49 3.92
CA LEU A 20 14.88 -13.69 3.34
C LEU A 20 13.54 -14.05 3.98
N SER A 21 13.28 -15.34 4.21
CA SER A 21 12.06 -15.78 4.88
C SER A 21 11.96 -15.22 6.29
N ASN A 22 13.09 -15.15 7.02
CA ASN A 22 13.12 -14.60 8.36
C ASN A 22 12.83 -13.10 8.40
N MET A 23 13.00 -12.41 7.27
CA MET A 23 12.70 -10.98 7.16
C MET A 23 11.25 -10.69 6.81
N ARG A 24 10.47 -11.71 6.50
CA ARG A 24 9.06 -11.55 6.18
C ARG A 24 8.22 -11.36 7.43
N THR A 25 7.12 -10.66 7.27
CA THR A 25 6.15 -10.50 8.34
C THR A 25 4.75 -10.85 7.84
N VAL A 26 3.79 -10.87 8.75
CA VAL A 26 2.38 -11.15 8.45
C VAL A 26 1.59 -9.88 8.71
N ILE A 27 0.65 -9.58 7.84
CA ILE A 27 -0.17 -8.39 7.98
C ILE A 27 -1.65 -8.74 7.97
N LYS A 28 -2.45 -7.81 8.48
CA LYS A 28 -3.90 -7.86 8.41
C LYS A 28 -4.43 -6.52 7.89
N ILE A 29 -5.30 -6.60 6.90
CA ILE A 29 -5.99 -5.42 6.36
C ILE A 29 -7.49 -5.67 6.56
N GLU A 30 -8.15 -4.80 7.31
CA GLU A 30 -9.58 -4.96 7.57
C GLU A 30 -10.42 -4.60 6.34
N LYS A 31 -10.00 -3.57 5.61
CA LYS A 31 -10.65 -3.14 4.38
C LYS A 31 -9.60 -2.94 3.30
N ASP A 32 -9.68 -3.72 2.26
CA ASP A 32 -8.82 -3.59 1.08
C ASP A 32 -9.56 -2.96 -0.10
N MET A 33 -10.84 -2.66 0.06
CA MET A 33 -11.65 -2.00 -0.95
C MET A 33 -12.55 -0.97 -0.29
N VAL A 34 -12.65 0.21 -0.89
CA VAL A 34 -13.52 1.29 -0.45
C VAL A 34 -14.38 1.74 -1.60
N ASP A 35 -15.69 1.79 -1.38
CA ASP A 35 -16.65 2.33 -2.33
C ASP A 35 -16.98 3.77 -1.89
N LEU A 36 -16.55 4.74 -2.70
CA LEU A 36 -16.77 6.15 -2.44
C LEU A 36 -18.19 6.60 -2.81
N ARG A 37 -18.92 5.73 -3.48
CA ARG A 37 -20.28 6.03 -3.97
C ARG A 37 -20.27 7.21 -4.93
N SER A 38 -21.33 8.01 -4.94
CA SER A 38 -21.44 9.18 -5.81
C SER A 38 -20.92 10.42 -5.11
N PHE A 39 -20.14 11.21 -5.82
CA PHE A 39 -19.61 12.47 -5.32
C PHE A 39 -19.35 13.43 -6.50
N ASP A 40 -19.17 14.71 -6.20
CA ASP A 40 -18.85 15.73 -7.21
C ASP A 40 -17.44 15.48 -7.73
N TRP A 41 -17.30 15.26 -9.05
CA TRP A 41 -16.03 14.96 -9.69
C TRP A 41 -14.96 16.04 -9.46
N ARG A 42 -15.36 17.26 -9.16
CA ARG A 42 -14.44 18.37 -8.90
C ARG A 42 -13.82 18.30 -7.51
N ARG A 43 -14.37 17.45 -6.64
CA ARG A 43 -13.88 17.30 -5.26
C ARG A 43 -12.89 16.15 -5.19
N GLU A 44 -11.73 16.46 -4.64
CA GLU A 44 -10.70 15.47 -4.36
C GLU A 44 -11.15 14.55 -3.23
N GLN A 45 -10.95 13.26 -3.41
CA GLN A 45 -11.34 12.24 -2.41
C GLN A 45 -10.10 11.73 -1.70
N HIS A 46 -10.20 11.56 -0.39
CA HIS A 46 -9.12 11.06 0.44
C HIS A 46 -9.57 9.80 1.16
N ILE A 47 -8.78 8.74 1.01
CA ILE A 47 -9.05 7.45 1.63
C ILE A 47 -7.81 7.02 2.40
N THR A 48 -8.00 6.42 3.57
CA THR A 48 -6.89 5.87 4.34
C THR A 48 -7.13 4.37 4.53
N PHE A 49 -6.14 3.58 4.12
CA PHE A 49 -6.11 2.14 4.39
C PHE A 49 -5.14 1.90 5.54
N GLU A 50 -5.52 1.03 6.46
CA GLU A 50 -4.64 0.64 7.56
C GLU A 50 -4.14 -0.78 7.38
N ILE A 51 -2.84 -0.94 7.45
CA ILE A 51 -2.17 -2.24 7.37
C ILE A 51 -1.59 -2.53 8.74
N HIS A 52 -2.08 -3.60 9.37
CA HIS A 52 -1.64 -3.99 10.70
C HIS A 52 -0.54 -5.04 10.60
N ASN A 53 0.60 -4.78 11.23
CA ASN A 53 1.69 -5.75 11.30
C ASN A 53 1.42 -6.70 12.46
N ILE A 54 0.94 -7.89 12.16
CA ILE A 54 0.65 -8.91 13.16
C ILE A 54 1.72 -10.00 13.21
N GLY A 55 2.81 -9.83 12.46
CA GLY A 55 3.93 -10.76 12.44
C GLY A 55 4.99 -10.44 13.48
N ASP A 56 6.11 -11.13 13.38
CA ASP A 56 7.23 -11.01 14.32
C ASP A 56 8.35 -10.09 13.85
N ASN A 57 8.32 -9.68 12.59
CA ASN A 57 9.34 -8.82 12.01
C ASN A 57 8.76 -7.46 11.63
N ASN A 58 9.63 -6.49 11.41
CA ASN A 58 9.21 -5.17 10.95
C ASN A 58 8.60 -5.26 9.55
N LEU A 59 7.53 -4.51 9.35
CA LEU A 59 6.90 -4.36 8.03
C LEU A 59 7.58 -3.21 7.28
N VAL A 60 8.01 -3.48 6.06
CA VAL A 60 8.62 -2.47 5.18
C VAL A 60 7.88 -2.47 3.86
N VAL A 61 7.29 -1.33 3.50
CA VAL A 61 6.71 -1.12 2.18
C VAL A 61 7.73 -0.36 1.34
N TYR A 62 8.18 -0.95 0.26
CA TYR A 62 9.30 -0.40 -0.51
C TYR A 62 8.91 0.13 -1.89
N ASP A 63 7.72 -0.16 -2.38
CA ASP A 63 7.27 0.35 -3.68
C ASP A 63 5.75 0.32 -3.79
N ASN A 64 5.23 1.06 -4.75
CA ASN A 64 3.80 1.07 -5.05
C ASN A 64 3.60 1.27 -6.55
N LYS A 65 2.41 0.87 -7.01
CA LYS A 65 1.99 1.08 -8.40
C LYS A 65 0.51 1.41 -8.41
N THR A 66 0.14 2.44 -9.16
CA THR A 66 -1.26 2.83 -9.32
C THR A 66 -1.71 2.61 -10.75
N SER A 67 -3.00 2.38 -10.94
CA SER A 67 -3.57 2.10 -12.26
C SER A 67 -3.75 3.35 -13.11
N CYS A 68 -3.67 4.55 -12.54
CA CYS A 68 -3.73 5.79 -13.30
C CYS A 68 -3.04 6.94 -12.56
N GLY A 69 -2.70 8.01 -13.30
CA GLY A 69 -2.09 9.20 -12.74
C GLY A 69 -3.02 10.08 -11.91
N CYS A 70 -4.32 9.78 -11.90
CA CYS A 70 -5.30 10.51 -11.10
C CYS A 70 -5.35 10.05 -9.65
N THR A 71 -4.59 9.02 -9.31
CA THR A 71 -4.49 8.46 -7.96
C THR A 71 -3.09 8.66 -7.43
N SER A 72 -2.96 9.22 -6.24
CA SER A 72 -1.68 9.34 -5.56
C SER A 72 -1.71 8.57 -4.24
N VAL A 73 -0.56 8.05 -3.84
CA VAL A 73 -0.41 7.20 -2.66
C VAL A 73 0.69 7.76 -1.79
N GLU A 74 0.41 7.89 -0.50
CA GLU A 74 1.37 8.40 0.46
C GLU A 74 1.39 7.50 1.69
N TYR A 75 2.58 7.10 2.11
CA TYR A 75 2.77 6.26 3.30
C TYR A 75 4.20 6.44 3.81
N SER A 76 4.41 6.09 5.07
CA SER A 76 5.75 6.12 5.65
C SER A 76 6.59 4.96 5.13
N LYS A 77 7.83 5.24 4.75
CA LYS A 77 8.79 4.23 4.33
C LYS A 77 9.59 3.65 5.49
N GLU A 78 9.34 4.13 6.69
CA GLU A 78 10.00 3.61 7.87
C GLU A 78 9.46 2.23 8.25
N PRO A 79 10.29 1.35 8.83
CA PRO A 79 9.81 0.05 9.28
C PRO A 79 8.70 0.18 10.32
N VAL A 80 7.67 -0.64 10.19
CA VAL A 80 6.55 -0.69 11.12
C VAL A 80 6.76 -1.89 12.04
N GLN A 81 6.90 -1.61 13.32
CA GLN A 81 7.17 -2.65 14.32
C GLN A 81 5.98 -3.60 14.47
N PRO A 82 6.23 -4.85 14.91
CA PRO A 82 5.16 -5.78 15.24
C PRO A 82 4.14 -5.16 16.21
N GLY A 83 2.88 -5.36 15.93
CA GLY A 83 1.79 -4.78 16.74
C GLY A 83 1.41 -3.35 16.36
N LYS A 84 2.12 -2.75 15.44
CA LYS A 84 1.84 -1.40 14.95
C LYS A 84 1.15 -1.44 13.60
N SER A 85 0.66 -0.28 13.17
CA SER A 85 -0.07 -0.14 11.91
C SER A 85 0.55 0.91 11.02
N LEU A 86 0.42 0.69 9.72
CA LEU A 86 0.82 1.65 8.70
C LEU A 86 -0.43 2.26 8.07
N ALA A 87 -0.49 3.58 8.04
CA ALA A 87 -1.55 4.28 7.34
C ALA A 87 -1.12 4.57 5.91
N VAL A 88 -1.89 4.09 4.94
CA VAL A 88 -1.67 4.34 3.52
C VAL A 88 -2.73 5.33 3.07
N LYS A 89 -2.32 6.53 2.73
CA LYS A 89 -3.23 7.60 2.31
C LYS A 89 -3.31 7.63 0.80
N VAL A 90 -4.53 7.54 0.29
CA VAL A 90 -4.80 7.54 -1.14
C VAL A 90 -5.64 8.77 -1.47
N THR A 91 -5.22 9.51 -2.47
CA THR A 91 -5.94 10.67 -2.97
C THR A 91 -6.37 10.40 -4.40
N TYR A 92 -7.66 10.57 -4.67
CA TYR A 92 -8.22 10.44 -6.01
C TYR A 92 -8.78 11.78 -6.47
N LYS A 93 -8.35 12.21 -7.65
CA LYS A 93 -8.83 13.44 -8.27
C LYS A 93 -9.26 13.13 -9.69
N ALA A 94 -10.58 13.23 -9.96
CA ALA A 94 -11.12 12.97 -11.29
C ALA A 94 -10.84 14.14 -12.23
N ASP A 95 -10.61 13.84 -13.52
CA ASP A 95 -10.47 14.84 -14.59
C ASP A 95 -11.83 15.24 -15.16
N HIS A 96 -12.79 14.34 -15.05
CA HIS A 96 -14.11 14.46 -15.66
C HIS A 96 -15.06 13.53 -14.92
N PRO A 97 -16.37 13.70 -15.10
CA PRO A 97 -17.32 12.74 -14.53
C PRO A 97 -17.08 11.34 -15.10
N GLU A 98 -16.95 10.37 -14.21
CA GLU A 98 -16.77 8.98 -14.63
C GLU A 98 -17.11 8.02 -13.48
N HIS A 99 -17.51 6.81 -13.85
CA HIS A 99 -17.50 5.69 -12.94
C HIS A 99 -16.11 5.08 -12.96
N PHE A 100 -15.50 4.86 -11.80
CA PHE A 100 -14.14 4.38 -11.75
C PHE A 100 -13.96 3.18 -10.84
N ASN A 101 -12.92 2.41 -11.14
CA ASN A 101 -12.47 1.29 -10.34
C ASN A 101 -10.94 1.29 -10.45
N LYS A 102 -10.27 1.80 -9.42
CA LYS A 102 -8.82 1.97 -9.44
C LYS A 102 -8.17 1.00 -8.45
N THR A 103 -7.01 0.51 -8.81
CA THR A 103 -6.24 -0.43 -8.00
C THR A 103 -4.89 0.18 -7.63
N ILE A 104 -4.54 0.05 -6.36
CA ILE A 104 -3.22 0.43 -5.85
C ILE A 104 -2.52 -0.85 -5.43
N ILE A 105 -1.31 -1.05 -5.92
CA ILE A 105 -0.49 -2.21 -5.58
C ILE A 105 0.65 -1.76 -4.70
N LEU A 106 0.83 -2.42 -3.55
CA LEU A 106 1.92 -2.15 -2.63
C LEU A 106 2.84 -3.36 -2.57
N TYR A 107 4.13 -3.11 -2.68
CA TYR A 107 5.16 -4.13 -2.57
C TYR A 107 5.85 -4.01 -1.22
N CYS A 108 5.82 -5.07 -0.44
CA CYS A 108 6.38 -5.07 0.91
C CYS A 108 6.96 -6.45 1.25
N ASN A 109 7.53 -6.55 2.45
CA ASN A 109 8.09 -7.82 2.93
C ASN A 109 7.06 -8.72 3.62
N ALA A 110 5.79 -8.44 3.49
CA ALA A 110 4.76 -9.32 4.02
C ALA A 110 4.60 -10.55 3.13
N SER A 111 4.20 -11.66 3.72
CA SER A 111 3.96 -12.91 2.99
C SER A 111 2.83 -12.77 1.97
N ALA A 112 1.92 -11.82 2.18
CA ALA A 112 0.81 -11.56 1.27
C ALA A 112 1.16 -10.60 0.12
N SER A 113 2.41 -10.12 0.06
CA SER A 113 2.83 -9.18 -1.00
C SER A 113 2.80 -9.84 -2.39
N PRO A 114 2.42 -9.11 -3.44
CA PRO A 114 1.96 -7.73 -3.44
C PRO A 114 0.54 -7.57 -2.90
N LEU A 115 0.29 -6.42 -2.26
CA LEU A 115 -1.02 -6.11 -1.72
C LEU A 115 -1.82 -5.31 -2.74
N GLU A 116 -3.09 -5.64 -2.90
CA GLU A 116 -3.98 -4.87 -3.76
C GLU A 116 -5.00 -4.13 -2.93
N LEU A 117 -5.04 -2.81 -3.08
CA LEU A 117 -6.04 -1.95 -2.48
C LEU A 117 -6.89 -1.37 -3.60
N LYS A 118 -8.19 -1.37 -3.42
CA LYS A 118 -9.11 -0.94 -4.47
C LYS A 118 -9.99 0.20 -3.99
N ILE A 119 -10.21 1.17 -4.88
CA ILE A 119 -11.20 2.21 -4.68
C ILE A 119 -12.13 2.23 -5.87
N THR A 120 -13.40 2.39 -5.61
CA THR A 120 -14.43 2.47 -6.64
C THR A 120 -15.37 3.62 -6.28
N GLY A 121 -16.06 4.14 -7.26
CA GLY A 121 -17.01 5.21 -7.05
C GLY A 121 -17.54 5.78 -8.34
N ASN A 122 -18.40 6.78 -8.18
CA ASN A 122 -19.04 7.45 -9.29
C ASN A 122 -18.83 8.95 -9.15
N ALA A 123 -17.92 9.50 -9.94
CA ALA A 123 -17.65 10.93 -9.97
C ALA A 123 -18.66 11.58 -10.93
N GLU A 124 -19.58 12.36 -10.39
CA GLU A 124 -20.66 12.95 -11.15
C GLU A 124 -20.46 14.44 -11.46
#